data_11a77f54903141744ab0f8ccb7bc2756
#
_entry.id   11a77f54903141744ab0f8ccb7bc2756
#
_cell.length_a   1.000
_cell.length_b   1.000
_cell.length_c   1.000
_cell.angle_alpha   90.00
_cell.angle_beta   90.00
_cell.angle_gamma   90.00
#
_symmetry.space_group_name_H-M   'P 1'
#
loop_
_entity.id
_entity.type
_entity.pdbx_description
1 polymer ?
#
loop_
_entity_poly.entity_id
_entity_poly.type
_entity_poly.pdbx_seq_one_letter_code
_entity_poly.pdbx_strand_id
1 'polypeptide(L)'
;HLKKFVDQGARCFKLDGANQIVDHPDRKWGNGMDDEEMHNLYPLIYGKQMSQGYANYTGRRSMIYSASGYAGIQRFCASWAGDTGGGPKPLAHMLNHGYSGHVNTSCDMDVFSAGGIHFGFFQPWSQLCNWAYWRQPWFLTPERKEMYRFYAVLRYRMLPYIYTLAHRAATTGYPLMRAMSMEFPHLEKADELLCQYMFGDDMLTAAFAETLVLPQGRWINAWTNETVEGGRTVPASYPSTVGGPLYLREGAVIPTYQPAECVSRMDFAQVEWNLYPGRQARAYELYEDDGETYRYREGAFAITRIEIAPAGAGLTIRLQPRRGQYAGMPQRRDPG
;
A
#
# COMPACT_ATOMS: atom_id res chain seq x y z
N HIS A 1 -0.70 -10.50 29.20
CA HIS A 1 0.18 -9.37 29.52
C HIS A 1 -0.08 -8.16 28.61
N LEU A 2 -0.32 -8.33 27.30
CA LEU A 2 -0.47 -7.23 26.35
C LEU A 2 -1.79 -6.45 26.46
N LYS A 3 -2.82 -7.00 27.11
CA LYS A 3 -4.11 -6.31 27.27
C LYS A 3 -3.99 -4.93 27.89
N LYS A 4 -3.12 -4.74 28.87
CA LYS A 4 -2.88 -3.44 29.51
C LYS A 4 -2.41 -2.35 28.50
N PHE A 5 -1.67 -2.72 27.48
CA PHE A 5 -1.25 -1.77 26.44
C PHE A 5 -2.38 -1.47 25.46
N VAL A 6 -3.23 -2.48 25.18
CA VAL A 6 -4.45 -2.30 24.39
C VAL A 6 -5.41 -1.35 25.11
N ASP A 7 -5.58 -1.49 26.42
CA ASP A 7 -6.42 -0.62 27.26
C ASP A 7 -5.88 0.81 27.30
N GLN A 8 -4.56 0.99 27.15
CA GLN A 8 -3.88 2.28 27.01
C GLN A 8 -3.93 2.84 25.57
N GLY A 9 -4.56 2.15 24.63
CA GLY A 9 -4.76 2.61 23.25
C GLY A 9 -3.82 2.02 22.21
N ALA A 10 -2.95 1.05 22.53
CA ALA A 10 -2.12 0.38 21.54
C ALA A 10 -2.97 -0.42 20.55
N ARG A 11 -2.82 -0.15 19.25
CA ARG A 11 -3.56 -0.80 18.16
C ARG A 11 -2.66 -1.50 17.14
N CYS A 12 -1.36 -1.27 17.20
CA CYS A 12 -0.36 -1.82 16.28
C CYS A 12 0.72 -2.52 17.07
N PHE A 13 1.12 -3.71 16.62
CA PHE A 13 2.17 -4.50 17.26
C PHE A 13 3.14 -5.05 16.23
N LYS A 14 4.41 -4.75 16.41
CA LYS A 14 5.51 -5.36 15.67
C LYS A 14 5.90 -6.67 16.35
N LEU A 15 5.92 -7.75 15.58
CA LEU A 15 6.46 -9.04 16.00
C LEU A 15 7.91 -9.14 15.55
N ASP A 16 8.78 -8.49 16.30
CA ASP A 16 10.21 -8.53 16.08
C ASP A 16 10.84 -9.75 16.74
N GLY A 17 12.01 -10.16 16.27
CA GLY A 17 12.74 -11.29 16.82
C GLY A 17 12.19 -12.68 16.48
N ALA A 18 11.07 -12.79 15.79
CA ALA A 18 10.54 -14.09 15.37
C ALA A 18 11.49 -14.83 14.40
N ASN A 19 12.22 -14.09 13.58
CA ASN A 19 13.28 -14.62 12.73
C ASN A 19 14.50 -15.09 13.52
N GLN A 20 14.86 -14.42 14.61
CA GLN A 20 16.01 -14.79 15.45
C GLN A 20 15.79 -16.13 16.14
N ILE A 21 14.54 -16.49 16.46
CA ILE A 21 14.21 -17.78 17.05
C ILE A 21 14.52 -18.91 16.06
N VAL A 22 14.32 -18.69 14.77
CA VAL A 22 14.55 -19.71 13.73
C VAL A 22 16.04 -19.95 13.42
N ASP A 23 16.94 -19.12 13.93
CA ASP A 23 18.40 -19.27 13.76
C ASP A 23 19.05 -20.22 14.76
N HIS A 24 18.29 -20.85 15.66
CA HIS A 24 18.80 -21.73 16.72
C HIS A 24 18.23 -23.15 16.58
N PRO A 25 18.93 -24.10 15.94
CA PRO A 25 18.39 -25.40 15.58
C PRO A 25 18.20 -26.36 16.77
N ASP A 26 18.80 -26.08 17.93
CA ASP A 26 18.74 -26.98 19.11
C ASP A 26 17.62 -26.64 20.11
N ARG A 27 16.60 -25.90 19.67
CA ARG A 27 15.52 -25.49 20.54
C ARG A 27 14.66 -26.67 21.00
N LYS A 28 14.18 -26.55 22.22
CA LYS A 28 13.16 -27.46 22.77
C LYS A 28 11.83 -26.72 22.91
N TRP A 29 10.82 -27.26 22.30
CA TRP A 29 9.49 -26.70 22.29
C TRP A 29 8.59 -27.35 23.35
N GLY A 30 7.83 -26.53 24.08
CA GLY A 30 6.97 -26.99 25.16
C GLY A 30 5.81 -27.90 24.71
N ASN A 31 5.49 -27.93 23.43
CA ASN A 31 4.49 -28.83 22.85
C ASN A 31 5.05 -30.18 22.40
N GLY A 32 6.34 -30.43 22.61
CA GLY A 32 7.01 -31.67 22.22
C GLY A 32 7.32 -31.84 20.73
N MET A 33 7.00 -30.86 19.90
CA MET A 33 7.37 -30.87 18.48
C MET A 33 8.89 -30.64 18.33
N ASP A 34 9.46 -31.15 17.27
CA ASP A 34 10.86 -30.87 16.96
C ASP A 34 11.04 -29.47 16.34
N ASP A 35 12.28 -29.05 16.18
CA ASP A 35 12.60 -27.73 15.70
C ASP A 35 12.37 -27.56 14.20
N GLU A 36 12.50 -28.63 13.44
CA GLU A 36 12.22 -28.63 12.00
C GLU A 36 10.74 -28.34 11.72
N GLU A 37 9.83 -28.97 12.49
CA GLU A 37 8.39 -28.69 12.40
C GLU A 37 8.05 -27.26 12.87
N MET A 38 8.63 -26.82 13.99
CA MET A 38 8.32 -25.54 14.60
C MET A 38 8.92 -24.32 13.88
N HIS A 39 9.97 -24.53 13.11
CA HIS A 39 10.66 -23.44 12.40
C HIS A 39 9.70 -22.56 11.60
N ASN A 40 8.85 -23.18 10.79
CA ASN A 40 7.87 -22.47 9.97
C ASN A 40 6.54 -22.22 10.69
N LEU A 41 6.20 -23.08 11.65
CA LEU A 41 4.92 -23.01 12.37
C LEU A 41 4.92 -21.91 13.43
N TYR A 42 6.03 -21.66 14.10
CA TYR A 42 6.11 -20.71 15.20
C TYR A 42 5.68 -19.27 14.80
N PRO A 43 6.21 -18.66 13.73
CA PRO A 43 5.79 -17.32 13.31
C PRO A 43 4.29 -17.26 12.99
N LEU A 44 3.74 -18.31 12.38
CA LEU A 44 2.32 -18.42 12.07
C LEU A 44 1.46 -18.45 13.33
N ILE A 45 1.84 -19.29 14.32
CA ILE A 45 1.12 -19.39 15.59
C ILE A 45 1.19 -18.06 16.34
N TYR A 46 2.37 -17.43 16.38
CA TYR A 46 2.58 -16.16 17.05
C TYR A 46 1.71 -15.05 16.42
N GLY A 47 1.77 -14.88 15.12
CA GLY A 47 0.95 -13.92 14.40
C GLY A 47 -0.55 -14.16 14.57
N LYS A 48 -0.98 -15.43 14.50
CA LYS A 48 -2.37 -15.84 14.73
C LYS A 48 -2.84 -15.46 16.14
N GLN A 49 -2.06 -15.80 17.17
CA GLN A 49 -2.42 -15.53 18.57
C GLN A 49 -2.53 -14.02 18.84
N MET A 50 -1.60 -13.23 18.30
CA MET A 50 -1.64 -11.78 18.44
C MET A 50 -2.86 -11.17 17.75
N SER A 51 -3.09 -11.52 16.50
CA SER A 51 -4.20 -10.99 15.70
C SER A 51 -5.57 -11.39 16.25
N GLN A 52 -5.78 -12.68 16.50
CA GLN A 52 -7.03 -13.18 17.04
C GLN A 52 -7.25 -12.73 18.50
N GLY A 53 -6.19 -12.72 19.32
CA GLY A 53 -6.26 -12.24 20.70
C GLY A 53 -6.69 -10.79 20.78
N TYR A 54 -6.16 -9.92 19.91
CA TYR A 54 -6.59 -8.52 19.83
C TYR A 54 -8.06 -8.41 19.38
N ALA A 55 -8.41 -9.10 18.28
CA ALA A 55 -9.77 -9.06 17.74
C ALA A 55 -10.82 -9.56 18.75
N ASN A 56 -10.54 -10.68 19.44
CA ASN A 56 -11.44 -11.24 20.45
C ASN A 56 -11.58 -10.32 21.67
N TYR A 57 -10.54 -9.57 22.01
CA TYR A 57 -10.58 -8.67 23.17
C TYR A 57 -11.27 -7.35 22.89
N THR A 58 -11.11 -6.81 21.66
CA THR A 58 -11.55 -5.45 21.33
C THR A 58 -12.74 -5.40 20.35
N GLY A 59 -13.04 -6.49 19.65
CA GLY A 59 -13.96 -6.50 18.51
C GLY A 59 -13.44 -5.77 17.27
N ARG A 60 -12.15 -5.36 17.25
CA ARG A 60 -11.56 -4.50 16.24
C ARG A 60 -10.42 -5.17 15.47
N ARG A 61 -10.16 -4.67 14.27
CA ARG A 61 -8.97 -5.01 13.49
C ARG A 61 -7.74 -4.38 14.15
N SER A 62 -6.64 -5.13 14.16
CA SER A 62 -5.33 -4.62 14.59
C SER A 62 -4.36 -4.61 13.43
N MET A 63 -3.35 -3.74 13.50
CA MET A 63 -2.17 -3.83 12.65
C MET A 63 -1.13 -4.68 13.38
N ILE A 64 -1.01 -5.94 12.97
CA ILE A 64 0.06 -6.85 13.40
C ILE A 64 0.98 -7.06 12.21
N TYR A 65 2.29 -6.94 12.40
CA TYR A 65 3.25 -7.17 11.33
C TYR A 65 4.51 -7.88 11.83
N SER A 66 5.11 -8.67 10.95
CA SER A 66 6.25 -9.53 11.25
C SER A 66 7.26 -9.54 10.10
N ALA A 67 8.53 -9.65 10.44
CA ALA A 67 9.61 -9.90 9.50
C ALA A 67 9.72 -11.39 9.12
N SER A 68 9.05 -12.27 9.85
CA SER A 68 9.11 -13.73 9.67
C SER A 68 7.74 -14.28 9.37
N GLY A 69 7.72 -15.29 8.51
CA GLY A 69 6.52 -16.05 8.23
C GLY A 69 6.62 -16.83 6.93
N TYR A 70 5.83 -17.89 6.88
CA TYR A 70 5.63 -18.72 5.70
C TYR A 70 4.20 -18.61 5.21
N ALA A 71 3.85 -19.37 4.19
CA ALA A 71 2.49 -19.42 3.66
C ALA A 71 1.47 -19.63 4.80
N GLY A 72 0.45 -18.78 4.83
CA GLY A 72 -0.60 -18.77 5.86
C GLY A 72 -0.51 -17.60 6.85
N ILE A 73 0.68 -17.02 7.11
CA ILE A 73 0.81 -15.91 8.06
C ILE A 73 0.13 -14.64 7.54
N GLN A 74 0.09 -14.43 6.23
CA GLN A 74 -0.56 -13.27 5.59
C GLN A 74 -2.04 -13.14 5.94
N ARG A 75 -2.67 -14.21 6.43
CA ARG A 75 -4.04 -14.19 6.97
C ARG A 75 -4.14 -13.40 8.27
N PHE A 76 -3.07 -13.30 9.02
CA PHE A 76 -3.05 -12.76 10.38
C PHE A 76 -2.19 -11.51 10.52
N CYS A 77 -1.12 -11.42 9.74
CA CYS A 77 -0.13 -10.36 9.85
C CYS A 77 0.16 -9.70 8.50
N ALA A 78 0.45 -8.41 8.55
CA ALA A 78 1.22 -7.76 7.50
C ALA A 78 2.67 -8.26 7.53
N SER A 79 3.37 -8.14 6.43
CA SER A 79 4.80 -8.45 6.34
C SER A 79 5.65 -7.18 6.33
N TRP A 80 6.89 -7.35 6.76
CA TRP A 80 7.90 -6.31 6.77
C TRP A 80 9.22 -6.92 6.27
N ALA A 81 9.90 -6.20 5.39
CA ALA A 81 11.11 -6.70 4.75
C ALA A 81 12.35 -6.78 5.66
N GLY A 82 12.17 -6.60 6.97
CA GLY A 82 13.25 -6.66 7.96
C GLY A 82 14.12 -5.40 7.96
N ASP A 83 15.21 -5.45 8.71
CA ASP A 83 16.18 -4.37 8.90
C ASP A 83 17.07 -4.19 7.65
N THR A 84 16.46 -4.10 6.48
CA THR A 84 17.17 -4.00 5.19
C THR A 84 17.28 -2.57 4.66
N GLY A 85 16.75 -1.61 5.43
CA GLY A 85 16.67 -0.19 5.04
C GLY A 85 15.58 0.07 4.01
N GLY A 86 15.59 1.23 3.39
CA GLY A 86 14.56 1.72 2.47
C GLY A 86 15.03 1.89 1.02
N GLY A 87 16.05 1.15 0.60
CA GLY A 87 16.68 1.25 -0.72
C GLY A 87 16.18 0.22 -1.75
N PRO A 88 16.92 -0.01 -2.82
CA PRO A 88 16.51 -0.91 -3.91
C PRO A 88 16.37 -2.39 -3.49
N LYS A 89 17.18 -2.85 -2.53
CA LYS A 89 17.11 -4.24 -2.05
C LYS A 89 15.76 -4.57 -1.38
N PRO A 90 15.27 -3.80 -0.38
CA PRO A 90 13.94 -4.05 0.18
C PRO A 90 12.81 -3.84 -0.85
N LEU A 91 12.97 -2.95 -1.84
CA LEU A 91 11.99 -2.83 -2.92
C LEU A 91 11.84 -4.16 -3.66
N ALA A 92 12.94 -4.78 -4.09
CA ALA A 92 12.92 -6.08 -4.74
C ALA A 92 12.34 -7.19 -3.82
N HIS A 93 12.65 -7.18 -2.52
CA HIS A 93 12.04 -8.10 -1.56
C HIS A 93 10.52 -7.95 -1.49
N MET A 94 10.00 -6.71 -1.48
CA MET A 94 8.57 -6.46 -1.42
C MET A 94 7.84 -6.89 -2.70
N LEU A 95 8.47 -6.78 -3.87
CA LEU A 95 7.93 -7.36 -5.11
C LEU A 95 7.83 -8.88 -5.02
N ASN A 96 8.82 -9.55 -4.43
CA ASN A 96 8.80 -11.00 -4.17
C ASN A 96 7.74 -11.38 -3.11
N HIS A 97 7.52 -10.54 -2.10
CA HIS A 97 6.41 -10.73 -1.16
C HIS A 97 5.06 -10.79 -1.88
N GLY A 98 4.85 -9.93 -2.89
CA GLY A 98 3.65 -9.96 -3.73
C GLY A 98 3.43 -11.31 -4.41
N TYR A 99 4.47 -11.90 -4.99
CA TYR A 99 4.42 -13.25 -5.59
C TYR A 99 4.17 -14.37 -4.56
N SER A 100 4.59 -14.16 -3.33
CA SER A 100 4.41 -15.12 -2.23
C SER A 100 3.07 -14.94 -1.50
N GLY A 101 2.18 -14.05 -1.97
CA GLY A 101 0.89 -13.78 -1.36
C GLY A 101 0.92 -12.87 -0.13
N HIS A 102 2.07 -12.26 0.19
CA HIS A 102 2.21 -11.27 1.25
C HIS A 102 1.88 -9.87 0.70
N VAL A 103 0.61 -9.65 0.41
CA VAL A 103 0.12 -8.45 -0.28
C VAL A 103 0.17 -7.17 0.55
N ASN A 104 0.15 -7.31 1.88
CA ASN A 104 0.24 -6.20 2.83
C ASN A 104 1.66 -6.11 3.39
N THR A 105 2.56 -5.56 2.61
CA THR A 105 4.00 -5.52 2.88
C THR A 105 4.53 -4.09 3.00
N SER A 106 5.64 -3.93 3.71
CA SER A 106 6.37 -2.66 3.88
C SER A 106 7.86 -2.93 4.10
N CYS A 107 8.64 -1.88 4.10
CA CYS A 107 10.01 -1.85 4.63
C CYS A 107 10.25 -0.57 5.41
N ASP A 108 11.40 -0.45 6.03
CA ASP A 108 11.87 0.79 6.65
C ASP A 108 11.97 1.90 5.59
N MET A 109 11.49 3.09 5.91
CA MET A 109 11.61 4.22 4.99
C MET A 109 12.98 4.88 5.15
N ASP A 110 13.74 4.97 4.05
CA ASP A 110 14.92 5.83 4.00
C ASP A 110 14.50 7.28 3.74
N VAL A 111 14.60 8.11 4.78
CA VAL A 111 14.23 9.54 4.69
C VAL A 111 15.38 10.44 4.27
N PHE A 112 16.61 9.92 4.14
CA PHE A 112 17.78 10.71 3.74
C PHE A 112 17.92 10.84 2.23
N SER A 113 17.37 9.91 1.46
CA SER A 113 17.35 10.00 0.01
C SER A 113 15.97 10.40 -0.50
N ALA A 114 15.93 11.11 -1.62
CA ALA A 114 14.67 11.46 -2.28
C ALA A 114 13.91 10.21 -2.74
N GLY A 115 14.63 9.27 -3.36
CA GLY A 115 14.08 7.99 -3.79
C GLY A 115 13.53 7.16 -2.64
N GLY A 116 14.18 7.19 -1.47
CA GLY A 116 13.71 6.50 -0.26
C GLY A 116 12.42 7.08 0.29
N ILE A 117 12.25 8.41 0.30
CA ILE A 117 11.00 9.07 0.68
C ILE A 117 9.90 8.70 -0.32
N HIS A 118 10.16 8.82 -1.61
CA HIS A 118 9.21 8.47 -2.67
C HIS A 118 8.75 7.02 -2.54
N PHE A 119 9.68 6.08 -2.52
CA PHE A 119 9.39 4.65 -2.36
C PHE A 119 8.63 4.38 -1.05
N GLY A 120 9.06 4.99 0.06
CA GLY A 120 8.46 4.78 1.37
C GLY A 120 6.98 5.15 1.44
N PHE A 121 6.52 6.12 0.64
CA PHE A 121 5.12 6.51 0.59
C PHE A 121 4.29 5.77 -0.48
N PHE A 122 4.94 5.08 -1.44
CA PHE A 122 4.29 4.22 -2.43
C PHE A 122 4.40 2.72 -2.08
N GLN A 123 4.21 2.40 -0.81
CA GLN A 123 4.12 1.04 -0.27
C GLN A 123 2.69 0.76 0.20
N PRO A 124 2.26 -0.51 0.35
CA PRO A 124 0.95 -0.85 0.90
C PRO A 124 0.69 -0.18 2.25
N TRP A 125 1.65 -0.17 3.15
CA TRP A 125 1.67 0.66 4.36
C TRP A 125 3.06 1.26 4.56
N SER A 126 3.16 2.37 5.27
CA SER A 126 4.42 3.13 5.40
C SER A 126 4.81 3.25 6.85
N GLN A 127 6.10 3.11 7.14
CA GLN A 127 6.68 3.34 8.45
C GLN A 127 8.03 4.04 8.33
N LEU A 128 8.35 4.86 9.33
CA LEU A 128 9.70 5.39 9.48
C LEU A 128 10.61 4.35 10.12
N CYS A 129 11.87 4.32 9.70
CA CYS A 129 12.90 3.61 10.42
C CYS A 129 13.28 4.36 11.71
N ASN A 130 12.92 3.80 12.86
CA ASN A 130 13.19 4.41 14.16
C ASN A 130 14.54 4.01 14.80
N TRP A 131 15.35 3.26 14.12
CA TRP A 131 16.66 2.82 14.58
C TRP A 131 17.58 3.97 14.98
N ALA A 132 17.47 5.07 14.24
CA ALA A 132 18.19 6.27 14.48
C ALA A 132 17.17 7.40 14.71
N TYR A 133 17.12 7.96 15.90
CA TYR A 133 16.21 9.06 16.24
C TYR A 133 16.40 10.29 15.35
N TRP A 134 17.58 10.46 14.74
CA TRP A 134 17.83 11.50 13.75
C TRP A 134 17.15 11.26 12.39
N ARG A 135 16.50 10.11 12.17
CA ARG A 135 15.67 9.83 10.98
C ARG A 135 14.23 10.34 11.11
N GLN A 136 13.93 11.05 12.16
CA GLN A 136 12.63 11.69 12.31
C GLN A 136 12.52 12.91 11.39
N PRO A 137 11.31 13.22 10.85
CA PRO A 137 11.15 14.30 9.88
C PRO A 137 11.65 15.67 10.33
N TRP A 138 11.57 15.95 11.62
CA TRP A 138 12.05 17.24 12.18
C TRP A 138 13.57 17.41 12.23
N PHE A 139 14.33 16.34 12.02
CA PHE A 139 15.78 16.37 11.92
C PHE A 139 16.32 16.42 10.50
N LEU A 140 15.44 16.37 9.49
CA LEU A 140 15.80 16.43 8.09
C LEU A 140 16.18 17.84 7.67
N THR A 141 16.92 17.96 6.56
CA THR A 141 17.12 19.27 5.92
C THR A 141 15.78 19.88 5.53
N PRO A 142 15.67 21.21 5.39
CA PRO A 142 14.42 21.86 5.00
C PRO A 142 13.80 21.24 3.73
N GLU A 143 14.61 20.98 2.69
CA GLU A 143 14.17 20.41 1.42
C GLU A 143 13.62 19.00 1.59
N ARG A 144 14.28 18.14 2.38
CA ARG A 144 13.84 16.77 2.67
C ARG A 144 12.58 16.75 3.53
N LYS A 145 12.48 17.67 4.48
CA LYS A 145 11.30 17.83 5.33
C LYS A 145 10.08 18.24 4.51
N GLU A 146 10.23 19.19 3.59
CA GLU A 146 9.14 19.61 2.71
C GLU A 146 8.74 18.49 1.73
N MET A 147 9.70 17.76 1.17
CA MET A 147 9.43 16.57 0.34
C MET A 147 8.68 15.50 1.14
N TYR A 148 9.12 15.19 2.35
CA TYR A 148 8.46 14.24 3.24
C TYR A 148 7.01 14.68 3.52
N ARG A 149 6.82 15.96 3.86
CA ARG A 149 5.50 16.54 4.10
C ARG A 149 4.59 16.44 2.88
N PHE A 150 5.11 16.76 1.71
CA PHE A 150 4.38 16.62 0.45
C PHE A 150 3.87 15.18 0.26
N TYR A 151 4.73 14.18 0.41
CA TYR A 151 4.32 12.78 0.26
C TYR A 151 3.38 12.30 1.38
N ALA A 152 3.55 12.76 2.60
CA ALA A 152 2.63 12.45 3.69
C ALA A 152 1.21 12.97 3.38
N VAL A 153 1.11 14.21 2.91
CA VAL A 153 -0.16 14.81 2.47
C VAL A 153 -0.74 14.05 1.28
N LEU A 154 0.08 13.77 0.26
CA LEU A 154 -0.34 13.00 -0.92
C LEU A 154 -0.89 11.63 -0.53
N ARG A 155 -0.21 10.91 0.37
CA ARG A 155 -0.69 9.60 0.84
C ARG A 155 -2.03 9.70 1.56
N TYR A 156 -2.23 10.71 2.41
CA TYR A 156 -3.52 10.93 3.06
C TYR A 156 -4.63 11.23 2.05
N ARG A 157 -4.34 12.04 1.03
CA ARG A 157 -5.27 12.25 -0.08
C ARG A 157 -5.62 10.96 -0.79
N MET A 158 -4.66 10.07 -1.04
CA MET A 158 -4.84 8.80 -1.75
C MET A 158 -5.46 7.69 -0.90
N LEU A 159 -5.81 7.91 0.37
CA LEU A 159 -6.38 6.85 1.23
C LEU A 159 -7.56 6.11 0.60
N PRO A 160 -8.54 6.74 -0.07
CA PRO A 160 -9.66 6.01 -0.66
C PRO A 160 -9.20 5.06 -1.79
N TYR A 161 -8.21 5.47 -2.59
CA TYR A 161 -7.60 4.62 -3.61
C TYR A 161 -6.84 3.44 -2.96
N ILE A 162 -5.96 3.74 -2.02
CA ILE A 162 -5.14 2.73 -1.32
C ILE A 162 -6.02 1.73 -0.57
N TYR A 163 -7.07 2.20 0.12
CA TYR A 163 -7.96 1.35 0.90
C TYR A 163 -8.80 0.41 0.02
N THR A 164 -9.27 0.92 -1.11
CA THR A 164 -9.95 0.10 -2.14
C THR A 164 -9.05 -1.01 -2.66
N LEU A 165 -7.79 -0.69 -2.97
CA LEU A 165 -6.80 -1.68 -3.42
C LEU A 165 -6.45 -2.68 -2.32
N ALA A 166 -6.35 -2.23 -1.06
CA ALA A 166 -6.09 -3.11 0.07
C ALA A 166 -7.25 -4.10 0.29
N HIS A 167 -8.51 -3.65 0.17
CA HIS A 167 -9.67 -4.53 0.19
C HIS A 167 -9.60 -5.58 -0.94
N ARG A 168 -9.31 -5.15 -2.16
CA ARG A 168 -9.16 -6.06 -3.30
C ARG A 168 -8.02 -7.05 -3.07
N ALA A 169 -6.88 -6.61 -2.58
CA ALA A 169 -5.76 -7.49 -2.25
C ALA A 169 -6.14 -8.52 -1.17
N ALA A 170 -6.88 -8.12 -0.14
CA ALA A 170 -7.35 -9.01 0.93
C ALA A 170 -8.38 -10.05 0.44
N THR A 171 -9.15 -9.75 -0.59
CA THR A 171 -10.22 -10.63 -1.12
C THR A 171 -9.77 -11.50 -2.28
N THR A 172 -8.79 -11.06 -3.05
CA THR A 172 -8.34 -11.77 -4.27
C THR A 172 -6.92 -12.32 -4.16
N GLY A 173 -6.11 -11.84 -3.21
CA GLY A 173 -4.67 -12.13 -3.15
C GLY A 173 -3.84 -11.33 -4.15
N TYR A 174 -4.44 -10.49 -4.99
CA TYR A 174 -3.73 -9.70 -5.99
C TYR A 174 -3.11 -8.45 -5.36
N PRO A 175 -1.79 -8.31 -5.34
CA PRO A 175 -1.13 -7.31 -4.52
C PRO A 175 -1.38 -5.88 -5.01
N LEU A 176 -1.34 -4.93 -4.08
CA LEU A 176 -1.41 -3.51 -4.36
C LEU A 176 -0.10 -3.01 -5.00
N MET A 177 1.04 -3.51 -4.53
CA MET A 177 2.36 -3.25 -5.11
C MET A 177 2.75 -4.44 -5.97
N ARG A 178 2.90 -4.25 -7.30
CA ARG A 178 3.04 -5.34 -8.27
C ARG A 178 4.30 -5.22 -9.08
N ALA A 179 5.05 -6.31 -9.15
CA ALA A 179 6.16 -6.43 -10.09
C ALA A 179 5.67 -6.24 -11.53
N MET A 180 6.51 -5.69 -12.38
CA MET A 180 6.19 -5.49 -13.79
C MET A 180 5.87 -6.80 -14.50
N SER A 181 6.58 -7.88 -14.18
CA SER A 181 6.34 -9.22 -14.74
C SER A 181 4.99 -9.82 -14.30
N MET A 182 4.42 -9.41 -13.16
CA MET A 182 3.08 -9.84 -12.74
C MET A 182 1.97 -9.13 -13.54
N GLU A 183 2.13 -7.83 -13.78
CA GLU A 183 1.14 -7.01 -14.47
C GLU A 183 1.29 -7.07 -16.01
N PHE A 184 2.51 -7.21 -16.49
CA PHE A 184 2.86 -7.21 -17.91
C PHE A 184 3.74 -8.43 -18.27
N PRO A 185 3.20 -9.66 -18.23
CA PRO A 185 3.99 -10.89 -18.40
C PRO A 185 4.63 -11.02 -19.80
N HIS A 186 4.15 -10.26 -20.78
CA HIS A 186 4.70 -10.26 -22.14
C HIS A 186 5.70 -9.12 -22.40
N LEU A 187 5.93 -8.28 -21.39
CA LEU A 187 6.96 -7.23 -21.50
C LEU A 187 8.34 -7.86 -21.45
N GLU A 188 9.16 -7.58 -22.46
CA GLU A 188 10.53 -8.09 -22.52
C GLU A 188 11.30 -7.67 -21.26
N LYS A 189 11.96 -8.63 -20.62
CA LYS A 189 12.76 -8.43 -19.39
C LYS A 189 12.00 -7.81 -18.23
N ALA A 190 10.70 -8.04 -18.15
CA ALA A 190 9.86 -7.50 -17.07
C ALA A 190 10.31 -7.96 -15.68
N ASP A 191 10.94 -9.11 -15.57
CA ASP A 191 11.52 -9.71 -14.37
C ASP A 191 12.83 -9.04 -13.92
N GLU A 192 13.52 -8.34 -14.81
CA GLU A 192 14.72 -7.53 -14.49
C GLU A 192 14.35 -6.14 -13.91
N LEU A 193 13.09 -5.69 -14.03
CA LEU A 193 12.63 -4.36 -13.59
C LEU A 193 12.37 -4.30 -12.08
N LEU A 194 13.41 -4.45 -11.27
CA LEU A 194 13.32 -4.56 -9.81
C LEU A 194 13.14 -3.22 -9.08
N CYS A 195 13.34 -2.09 -9.75
CA CYS A 195 13.18 -0.75 -9.19
C CYS A 195 11.95 0.00 -9.71
N GLN A 196 11.07 -0.71 -10.42
CA GLN A 196 9.89 -0.19 -11.06
C GLN A 196 8.71 -1.13 -10.79
N TYR A 197 7.51 -0.58 -10.53
CA TYR A 197 6.35 -1.40 -10.20
C TYR A 197 5.04 -0.64 -10.44
N MET A 198 3.94 -1.40 -10.52
CA MET A 198 2.61 -0.82 -10.47
C MET A 198 2.14 -0.67 -9.02
N PHE A 199 1.60 0.49 -8.70
CA PHE A 199 0.90 0.76 -7.45
C PHE A 199 -0.61 0.83 -7.74
N GLY A 200 -1.28 -0.28 -7.56
CA GLY A 200 -2.62 -0.51 -8.07
C GLY A 200 -2.64 -0.70 -9.59
N ASP A 201 -3.82 -0.46 -10.18
CA ASP A 201 -4.03 -0.67 -11.62
C ASP A 201 -3.53 0.48 -12.48
N ASP A 202 -3.47 1.67 -11.89
CA ASP A 202 -3.42 2.92 -12.64
C ASP A 202 -2.13 3.71 -12.45
N MET A 203 -1.32 3.39 -11.44
CA MET A 203 -0.09 4.12 -11.15
C MET A 203 1.13 3.25 -11.43
N LEU A 204 2.03 3.71 -12.27
CA LEU A 204 3.36 3.15 -12.46
C LEU A 204 4.37 4.08 -11.83
N THR A 205 5.20 3.54 -10.97
CA THR A 205 6.24 4.30 -10.26
C THR A 205 7.56 3.55 -10.27
N ALA A 206 8.64 4.30 -10.09
CA ALA A 206 9.98 3.76 -9.94
C ALA A 206 10.76 4.54 -8.87
N ALA A 207 11.68 3.86 -8.22
CA ALA A 207 12.63 4.48 -7.31
C ALA A 207 14.02 3.88 -7.54
N PHE A 208 15.06 4.66 -7.31
CA PHE A 208 16.47 4.22 -7.46
C PHE A 208 16.85 3.77 -8.88
N ALA A 209 16.13 4.22 -9.90
CA ALA A 209 16.36 3.89 -11.30
C ALA A 209 16.66 5.15 -12.09
N GLU A 210 17.53 5.06 -13.08
CA GLU A 210 17.84 6.15 -14.02
C GLU A 210 16.88 6.18 -15.20
N THR A 211 16.32 5.04 -15.53
CA THR A 211 15.33 4.86 -16.59
C THR A 211 14.16 4.00 -16.11
N LEU A 212 13.04 4.09 -16.81
CA LEU A 212 11.91 3.19 -16.61
C LEU A 212 11.32 2.76 -17.96
N VAL A 213 10.72 1.59 -17.99
CA VAL A 213 10.01 1.08 -19.15
C VAL A 213 8.53 1.42 -19.00
N LEU A 214 7.98 2.21 -19.93
CA LEU A 214 6.54 2.42 -20.05
C LEU A 214 5.95 1.31 -20.92
N PRO A 215 5.11 0.42 -20.38
CA PRO A 215 4.43 -0.61 -21.17
C PRO A 215 3.57 0.01 -22.29
N GLN A 216 3.16 -0.81 -23.26
CA GLN A 216 2.26 -0.38 -24.34
C GLN A 216 1.03 0.34 -23.79
N GLY A 217 0.61 1.42 -24.46
CA GLY A 217 -0.48 2.29 -24.06
C GLY A 217 -0.01 3.73 -23.86
N ARG A 218 -0.92 4.56 -23.41
CA ARG A 218 -0.63 5.98 -23.14
C ARG A 218 -0.57 6.22 -21.64
N TRP A 219 0.42 6.99 -21.24
CA TRP A 219 0.72 7.31 -19.85
C TRP A 219 0.73 8.82 -19.65
N ILE A 220 0.35 9.27 -18.48
CA ILE A 220 0.35 10.68 -18.09
C ILE A 220 1.36 10.83 -16.97
N ASN A 221 2.37 11.68 -17.16
CA ASN A 221 3.29 12.03 -16.09
C ASN A 221 2.53 12.79 -15.00
N ALA A 222 2.45 12.23 -13.80
CA ALA A 222 1.65 12.79 -12.70
C ALA A 222 2.19 14.15 -12.20
N TRP A 223 3.45 14.47 -12.49
CA TRP A 223 4.09 15.71 -12.05
C TRP A 223 3.96 16.87 -13.05
N THR A 224 3.92 16.56 -14.35
CA THR A 224 3.90 17.56 -15.42
C THR A 224 2.58 17.58 -16.21
N ASN A 225 1.73 16.58 -16.04
CA ASN A 225 0.54 16.30 -16.86
C ASN A 225 0.83 16.02 -18.33
N GLU A 226 2.10 15.82 -18.71
CA GLU A 226 2.47 15.46 -20.08
C GLU A 226 2.02 14.04 -20.39
N THR A 227 1.48 13.87 -21.58
CA THR A 227 1.11 12.55 -22.10
C THR A 227 2.29 11.93 -22.84
N VAL A 228 2.59 10.67 -22.54
CA VAL A 228 3.70 9.91 -23.10
C VAL A 228 3.19 8.60 -23.69
N GLU A 229 3.50 8.33 -24.96
CA GLU A 229 3.24 7.01 -25.55
C GLU A 229 4.22 5.99 -25.00
N GLY A 230 3.68 4.86 -24.53
CA GLY A 230 4.44 3.73 -23.98
C GLY A 230 5.06 2.84 -25.06
N GLY A 231 5.41 1.60 -24.66
CA GLY A 231 6.15 0.66 -25.51
C GLY A 231 7.63 1.03 -25.66
N ARG A 232 8.19 1.80 -24.71
CA ARG A 232 9.58 2.27 -24.76
C ARG A 232 10.16 2.53 -23.38
N THR A 233 11.48 2.58 -23.33
CA THR A 233 12.23 3.05 -22.17
C THR A 233 12.32 4.59 -22.22
N VAL A 234 12.14 5.23 -21.07
CA VAL A 234 12.24 6.67 -20.89
C VAL A 234 13.16 7.00 -19.71
N PRO A 235 13.81 8.18 -19.68
CA PRO A 235 14.53 8.63 -18.50
C PRO A 235 13.60 8.73 -17.27
N ALA A 236 14.09 8.39 -16.10
CA ALA A 236 13.39 8.60 -14.84
C ALA A 236 13.48 10.08 -14.43
N SER A 237 12.77 10.94 -15.19
CA SER A 237 12.78 12.39 -14.99
C SER A 237 11.62 12.82 -14.08
N TYR A 238 11.92 13.68 -13.11
CA TYR A 238 10.97 14.24 -12.16
C TYR A 238 11.48 15.56 -11.57
N PRO A 239 10.60 16.44 -11.08
CA PRO A 239 11.01 17.69 -10.41
C PRO A 239 11.86 17.42 -9.16
N SER A 240 12.79 18.30 -8.84
CA SER A 240 13.66 18.18 -7.65
C SER A 240 12.90 18.21 -6.33
N THR A 241 11.65 18.64 -6.33
CA THR A 241 10.75 18.67 -5.18
C THR A 241 10.15 17.30 -4.82
N VAL A 242 10.29 16.31 -5.70
CA VAL A 242 9.82 14.93 -5.50
C VAL A 242 10.98 13.95 -5.62
N GLY A 243 10.75 12.67 -5.28
CA GLY A 243 11.83 11.69 -5.15
C GLY A 243 11.85 10.60 -6.21
N GLY A 244 10.91 10.60 -7.14
CA GLY A 244 10.83 9.59 -8.18
C GLY A 244 9.74 9.86 -9.22
N PRO A 245 9.79 9.17 -10.37
CA PRO A 245 8.78 9.29 -11.42
C PRO A 245 7.48 8.60 -11.01
N LEU A 246 6.37 9.21 -11.40
CA LEU A 246 5.04 8.67 -11.27
C LEU A 246 4.28 8.88 -12.57
N TYR A 247 3.76 7.82 -13.13
CA TYR A 247 2.93 7.84 -14.34
C TYR A 247 1.57 7.24 -14.05
N LEU A 248 0.54 7.86 -14.60
CA LEU A 248 -0.83 7.41 -14.53
C LEU A 248 -1.22 6.77 -15.86
N ARG A 249 -1.88 5.63 -15.80
CA ARG A 249 -2.41 4.98 -17.00
C ARG A 249 -3.52 5.83 -17.61
N GLU A 250 -3.57 5.89 -18.92
CA GLU A 250 -4.72 6.46 -19.64
C GLU A 250 -6.04 5.80 -19.18
N GLY A 251 -7.03 6.61 -18.87
CA GLY A 251 -8.30 6.14 -18.31
C GLY A 251 -8.30 5.95 -16.80
N ALA A 252 -7.24 6.34 -16.10
CA ALA A 252 -7.16 6.22 -14.65
C ALA A 252 -8.25 7.05 -13.94
N VAL A 253 -8.75 6.49 -12.84
CA VAL A 253 -9.66 7.16 -11.91
C VAL A 253 -9.06 7.05 -10.52
N ILE A 254 -8.63 8.18 -9.98
CA ILE A 254 -7.97 8.24 -8.68
C ILE A 254 -8.85 9.04 -7.70
N PRO A 255 -9.63 8.36 -6.84
CA PRO A 255 -10.36 9.06 -5.80
C PRO A 255 -9.39 9.59 -4.74
N THR A 256 -9.66 10.78 -4.24
CA THR A 256 -8.89 11.41 -3.16
C THR A 256 -9.82 12.00 -2.11
N TYR A 257 -9.30 12.13 -0.88
CA TYR A 257 -9.92 12.88 0.21
C TYR A 257 -9.16 14.17 0.50
N GLN A 258 -9.82 15.12 1.14
CA GLN A 258 -9.11 16.24 1.73
C GLN A 258 -8.30 15.75 2.94
N PRO A 259 -6.98 16.03 2.99
CA PRO A 259 -6.13 15.56 4.07
C PRO A 259 -6.40 16.35 5.36
N ALA A 260 -6.19 15.69 6.50
CA ALA A 260 -6.20 16.30 7.81
C ALA A 260 -4.95 15.88 8.60
N GLU A 261 -4.78 16.40 9.81
CA GLU A 261 -3.64 16.08 10.68
C GLU A 261 -3.57 14.58 11.05
N CYS A 262 -4.72 13.91 11.09
CA CYS A 262 -4.83 12.48 11.31
C CYS A 262 -6.13 11.94 10.69
N VAL A 263 -6.18 10.62 10.44
CA VAL A 263 -7.32 9.96 9.79
C VAL A 263 -8.64 10.20 10.55
N SER A 264 -8.62 10.25 11.87
CA SER A 264 -9.83 10.49 12.68
C SER A 264 -10.42 11.90 12.56
N ARG A 265 -9.69 12.82 11.95
CA ARG A 265 -10.15 14.20 11.67
C ARG A 265 -10.48 14.43 10.19
N MET A 266 -10.33 13.41 9.34
CA MET A 266 -10.66 13.53 7.92
C MET A 266 -12.18 13.52 7.72
N ASP A 267 -12.64 14.34 6.79
CA ASP A 267 -14.02 14.29 6.30
C ASP A 267 -14.12 13.28 5.13
N PHE A 268 -14.76 12.16 5.39
CA PHE A 268 -15.01 11.13 4.39
C PHE A 268 -16.26 11.38 3.53
N ALA A 269 -16.99 12.46 3.76
CA ALA A 269 -18.16 12.81 2.95
C ALA A 269 -17.78 13.39 1.58
N GLN A 270 -16.61 14.00 1.48
CA GLN A 270 -16.14 14.64 0.25
C GLN A 270 -15.15 13.73 -0.46
N VAL A 271 -15.49 13.26 -1.66
CA VAL A 271 -14.58 12.51 -2.54
C VAL A 271 -14.28 13.34 -3.76
N GLU A 272 -13.04 13.67 -3.96
CA GLU A 272 -12.55 14.29 -5.18
C GLU A 272 -12.16 13.20 -6.18
N TRP A 273 -12.73 13.24 -7.38
CA TRP A 273 -12.49 12.28 -8.44
C TRP A 273 -11.48 12.85 -9.45
N ASN A 274 -10.24 12.41 -9.38
CA ASN A 274 -9.24 12.79 -10.38
C ASN A 274 -9.35 11.86 -11.58
N LEU A 275 -9.82 12.39 -12.69
CA LEU A 275 -10.10 11.66 -13.92
C LEU A 275 -9.03 11.94 -14.97
N TYR A 276 -8.48 10.88 -15.54
CA TYR A 276 -7.46 10.94 -16.60
C TYR A 276 -8.03 10.33 -17.87
N PRO A 277 -8.74 11.11 -18.70
CA PRO A 277 -9.48 10.58 -19.82
C PRO A 277 -8.64 9.76 -20.79
N GLY A 278 -9.20 8.67 -21.26
CA GLY A 278 -8.56 7.75 -22.19
C GLY A 278 -9.38 7.50 -23.45
N ARG A 279 -8.78 6.75 -24.39
CA ARG A 279 -9.43 6.34 -25.64
C ARG A 279 -10.49 5.26 -25.46
N GLN A 280 -10.55 4.63 -24.30
CA GLN A 280 -11.50 3.57 -23.98
C GLN A 280 -12.31 3.91 -22.73
N ALA A 281 -13.51 3.36 -22.64
CA ALA A 281 -14.30 3.45 -21.43
C ALA A 281 -13.63 2.69 -20.28
N ARG A 282 -13.67 3.28 -19.07
CA ARG A 282 -13.15 2.70 -17.85
C ARG A 282 -14.17 2.85 -16.73
N ALA A 283 -14.12 1.93 -15.79
CA ALA A 283 -14.89 2.00 -14.55
C ALA A 283 -13.99 1.82 -13.35
N TYR A 284 -14.35 2.47 -12.25
CA TYR A 284 -13.70 2.32 -10.96
C TYR A 284 -14.76 2.08 -9.88
N GLU A 285 -14.47 1.22 -8.93
CA GLU A 285 -15.33 0.96 -7.78
C GLU A 285 -14.61 1.36 -6.50
N LEU A 286 -15.09 2.40 -5.86
CA LEU A 286 -14.62 2.85 -4.56
C LEU A 286 -15.24 1.99 -3.47
N TYR A 287 -14.41 1.33 -2.68
CA TYR A 287 -14.82 0.53 -1.52
C TYR A 287 -14.68 1.34 -0.22
N GLU A 288 -15.64 1.18 0.66
CA GLU A 288 -15.66 1.83 1.98
C GLU A 288 -16.32 0.94 3.02
N ASP A 289 -15.78 0.95 4.24
CA ASP A 289 -16.36 0.34 5.43
C ASP A 289 -16.07 1.22 6.67
N ASP A 290 -16.34 0.72 7.88
CA ASP A 290 -16.11 1.47 9.11
C ASP A 290 -14.62 1.68 9.47
N GLY A 291 -13.69 1.08 8.74
CA GLY A 291 -12.25 1.18 8.98
C GLY A 291 -11.75 0.46 10.24
N GLU A 292 -12.62 -0.06 11.09
CA GLU A 292 -12.27 -0.54 12.42
C GLU A 292 -12.65 -2.01 12.70
N THR A 293 -13.83 -2.46 12.25
CA THR A 293 -14.36 -3.76 12.62
C THR A 293 -14.27 -4.80 11.49
N TYR A 294 -14.60 -6.04 11.79
CA TYR A 294 -14.71 -7.12 10.80
C TYR A 294 -16.10 -7.23 10.17
N ARG A 295 -17.02 -6.29 10.43
CA ARG A 295 -18.41 -6.33 9.91
C ARG A 295 -18.51 -6.30 8.39
N TYR A 296 -17.45 -5.82 7.70
CA TYR A 296 -17.38 -5.91 6.24
C TYR A 296 -17.52 -7.36 5.73
N ARG A 297 -17.11 -8.36 6.51
CA ARG A 297 -17.27 -9.79 6.20
C ARG A 297 -18.75 -10.23 6.22
N GLU A 298 -19.59 -9.46 6.87
CA GLU A 298 -21.04 -9.64 7.01
C GLU A 298 -21.81 -8.71 6.07
N GLY A 299 -21.14 -8.05 5.12
CA GLY A 299 -21.74 -7.15 4.16
C GLY A 299 -21.85 -5.69 4.60
N ALA A 300 -21.29 -5.31 5.77
CA ALA A 300 -21.30 -3.93 6.23
C ALA A 300 -20.20 -3.10 5.54
N PHE A 301 -20.40 -2.81 4.27
CA PHE A 301 -19.55 -1.96 3.43
C PHE A 301 -20.38 -1.28 2.34
N ALA A 302 -19.81 -0.32 1.66
CA ALA A 302 -20.43 0.36 0.54
C ALA A 302 -19.50 0.41 -0.68
N ILE A 303 -20.10 0.37 -1.87
CA ILE A 303 -19.42 0.51 -3.16
C ILE A 303 -20.04 1.69 -3.91
N THR A 304 -19.19 2.61 -4.36
CA THR A 304 -19.55 3.68 -5.29
C THR A 304 -18.87 3.42 -6.62
N ARG A 305 -19.64 3.28 -7.71
CA ARG A 305 -19.11 3.03 -9.04
C ARG A 305 -19.14 4.29 -9.88
N ILE A 306 -18.03 4.63 -10.48
CA ILE A 306 -17.89 5.69 -11.48
C ILE A 306 -17.44 5.09 -12.81
N GLU A 307 -18.04 5.57 -13.89
CA GLU A 307 -17.69 5.18 -15.26
C GLU A 307 -17.32 6.41 -16.04
N ILE A 308 -16.24 6.33 -16.79
CA ILE A 308 -15.79 7.38 -17.69
C ILE A 308 -15.68 6.79 -19.11
N ALA A 309 -16.16 7.53 -20.09
CA ALA A 309 -16.10 7.12 -21.50
C ALA A 309 -15.88 8.31 -22.41
N PRO A 310 -15.07 8.18 -23.48
CA PRO A 310 -14.97 9.22 -24.50
C PRO A 310 -16.34 9.44 -25.19
N ALA A 311 -16.68 10.69 -25.44
CA ALA A 311 -17.93 11.07 -26.09
C ALA A 311 -17.68 12.25 -27.05
N GLY A 312 -17.43 11.94 -28.32
CA GLY A 312 -17.03 12.96 -29.32
C GLY A 312 -15.73 13.66 -28.89
N ALA A 313 -15.79 14.98 -28.76
CA ALA A 313 -14.68 15.79 -28.28
C ALA A 313 -14.62 15.91 -26.73
N GLY A 314 -15.54 15.27 -26.03
CA GLY A 314 -15.68 15.37 -24.56
C GLY A 314 -15.58 14.03 -23.86
N LEU A 315 -16.06 14.03 -22.63
CA LEU A 315 -16.07 12.89 -21.73
C LEU A 315 -17.48 12.70 -21.12
N THR A 316 -17.98 11.49 -21.14
CA THR A 316 -19.16 11.12 -20.36
C THR A 316 -18.70 10.57 -19.02
N ILE A 317 -19.22 11.12 -17.94
CA ILE A 317 -18.99 10.67 -16.57
C ILE A 317 -20.33 10.20 -16.02
N ARG A 318 -20.37 8.97 -15.51
CA ARG A 318 -21.54 8.41 -14.86
C ARG A 318 -21.18 7.95 -13.46
N LEU A 319 -21.64 8.68 -12.46
CA LEU A 319 -21.54 8.27 -11.06
C LEU A 319 -22.84 7.52 -10.69
N GLN A 320 -22.69 6.26 -10.30
CA GLN A 320 -23.84 5.43 -9.89
C GLN A 320 -24.18 5.68 -8.42
N PRO A 321 -25.44 5.47 -8.02
CA PRO A 321 -25.83 5.48 -6.62
C PRO A 321 -24.99 4.50 -5.81
N ARG A 322 -24.57 4.93 -4.62
CA ARG A 322 -23.82 4.09 -3.69
C ARG A 322 -24.64 2.88 -3.27
N ARG A 323 -24.05 1.69 -3.31
CA ARG A 323 -24.66 0.42 -2.93
C ARG A 323 -24.07 -0.06 -1.61
N GLY A 324 -24.91 -0.58 -0.72
CA GLY A 324 -24.52 -1.08 0.60
C GLY A 324 -24.52 0.03 1.66
N GLN A 325 -24.18 -0.37 2.89
CA GLN A 325 -24.17 0.53 4.05
C GLN A 325 -23.24 0.01 5.13
N TYR A 326 -22.73 0.91 5.97
CA TYR A 326 -21.92 0.57 7.13
C TYR A 326 -22.10 1.62 8.24
N ALA A 327 -21.71 1.29 9.47
CA ALA A 327 -21.84 2.21 10.60
C ALA A 327 -20.92 3.43 10.42
N GLY A 328 -21.49 4.65 10.59
CA GLY A 328 -20.75 5.89 10.38
C GLY A 328 -20.64 6.34 8.93
N MET A 329 -21.30 5.66 8.00
CA MET A 329 -21.31 6.04 6.59
C MET A 329 -21.89 7.46 6.40
N PRO A 330 -21.18 8.35 5.67
CA PRO A 330 -21.70 9.68 5.35
C PRO A 330 -23.05 9.60 4.61
N GLN A 331 -24.07 10.32 5.07
CA GLN A 331 -25.41 10.27 4.48
C GLN A 331 -25.46 10.93 3.10
N ARG A 332 -24.68 11.98 2.90
CA ARG A 332 -24.53 12.69 1.62
C ARG A 332 -23.08 12.68 1.20
N ARG A 333 -22.86 12.69 -0.10
CA ARG A 333 -21.58 12.97 -0.72
C ARG A 333 -21.73 14.14 -1.65
N ASP A 334 -20.87 15.11 -1.49
CA ASP A 334 -20.68 16.13 -2.50
C ASP A 334 -19.68 15.56 -3.51
N PRO A 335 -20.10 15.36 -4.77
CA PRO A 335 -19.15 15.11 -5.85
C PRO A 335 -18.37 16.41 -6.04
N GLY A 336 -17.13 16.44 -5.58
CA GLY A 336 -16.23 17.58 -5.77
C GLY A 336 -15.94 17.87 -7.24
#